data_c5b6ccae3aabd41d55c5b27f032dd9fd
#
_entry.id   c5b6ccae3aabd41d55c5b27f032dd9fd
#
_cell.length_a   1.000
_cell.length_b   1.000
_cell.length_c   1.000
_cell.angle_alpha   90.00
_cell.angle_beta   90.00
_cell.angle_gamma   90.00
#
_symmetry.space_group_name_H-M   'P 1'
#
loop_
_entity.id
_entity.type
_entity.pdbx_description
1 polymer ?
#
loop_
_entity_poly.entity_id
_entity_poly.type
_entity_poly.pdbx_seq_one_letter_code
_entity_poly.pdbx_strand_id
1 'polypeptide(L)'
;MKDYQIRPMAIGTVDIPKMLMTNQYGIGEVITEGVYSWYIEGPKENILIDTACRMQLLRFPVSKNVITPEQRLKDFGLKPSDIDIVIATHLMYDHIGYCALYPNAKFYAQKKEYEFAIDPHPAYKHYYDKRLFENVDFELLDGDCKIVDGVSVLFTPGHTPGTQSVLIETKVGIVGITGFCCIAQNFEPPVAMNTRDGIINIGMYYDPIEAYDNMLKLRDACDIIIPLHELEYLNVDRIPIPEITYNSRHKIR
;
A
#
# COMPACT_ATOMS: atom_id res chain seq x y z
N MET A 1 10.26 3.30 20.99
CA MET A 1 9.62 2.58 19.90
C MET A 1 8.27 2.09 20.37
N LYS A 2 7.25 2.24 19.57
CA LYS A 2 5.88 1.80 19.87
C LYS A 2 5.72 0.31 19.54
N ASP A 3 4.68 -0.30 20.07
CA ASP A 3 4.43 -1.73 19.86
C ASP A 3 3.30 -1.94 18.84
N TYR A 4 3.40 -1.28 17.68
CA TYR A 4 2.49 -1.55 16.59
C TYR A 4 2.83 -2.87 15.89
N GLN A 5 1.79 -3.60 15.51
CA GLN A 5 1.88 -4.79 14.68
C GLN A 5 1.09 -4.57 13.39
N ILE A 6 1.61 -5.05 12.30
CA ILE A 6 1.00 -4.93 10.99
C ILE A 6 0.46 -6.30 10.60
N ARG A 7 -0.83 -6.38 10.28
CA ARG A 7 -1.49 -7.63 9.87
C ARG A 7 -1.95 -7.51 8.42
N PRO A 8 -1.32 -8.26 7.50
CA PRO A 8 -1.74 -8.27 6.10
C PRO A 8 -3.16 -8.82 5.97
N MET A 9 -4.05 -8.05 5.37
CA MET A 9 -5.41 -8.47 5.04
C MET A 9 -5.49 -8.82 3.56
N ALA A 10 -4.97 -10.00 3.19
CA ALA A 10 -5.05 -10.47 1.82
C ALA A 10 -6.50 -10.72 1.41
N ILE A 11 -6.94 -10.05 0.37
CA ILE A 11 -8.32 -10.12 -0.17
C ILE A 11 -8.37 -11.08 -1.37
N GLY A 12 -7.29 -11.25 -2.05
CA GLY A 12 -7.15 -12.15 -3.19
C GLY A 12 -5.80 -11.93 -3.89
N THR A 13 -5.66 -12.54 -5.03
CA THR A 13 -4.49 -12.37 -5.90
C THR A 13 -4.92 -12.09 -7.33
N VAL A 14 -4.03 -11.51 -8.10
CA VAL A 14 -4.25 -11.15 -9.51
C VAL A 14 -3.00 -11.45 -10.33
N ASP A 15 -3.18 -11.91 -11.56
CA ASP A 15 -2.08 -12.15 -12.50
C ASP A 15 -1.91 -10.93 -13.41
N ILE A 16 -0.73 -10.32 -13.39
CA ILE A 16 -0.44 -9.10 -14.12
C ILE A 16 0.86 -9.18 -14.91
N PRO A 17 1.01 -8.40 -15.98
CA PRO A 17 2.32 -8.21 -16.62
C PRO A 17 3.32 -7.60 -15.63
N LYS A 18 4.44 -8.27 -15.41
CA LYS A 18 5.48 -7.85 -14.44
C LYS A 18 6.00 -6.43 -14.70
N MET A 19 6.04 -6.03 -15.97
CA MET A 19 6.47 -4.68 -16.35
C MET A 19 5.60 -3.56 -15.76
N LEU A 20 4.41 -3.84 -15.26
CA LEU A 20 3.56 -2.87 -14.55
C LEU A 20 4.11 -2.59 -13.13
N MET A 21 4.83 -3.56 -12.54
CA MET A 21 5.49 -3.40 -11.25
C MET A 21 6.92 -2.87 -11.41
N THR A 22 7.64 -3.37 -12.42
CA THR A 22 9.06 -3.10 -12.62
C THR A 22 9.30 -2.45 -13.98
N ASN A 23 9.70 -1.17 -13.99
CA ASN A 23 9.85 -0.40 -15.23
C ASN A 23 10.82 -1.09 -16.20
N GLN A 24 10.32 -1.52 -17.35
CA GLN A 24 11.06 -2.17 -18.44
C GLN A 24 11.81 -3.47 -18.06
N TYR A 25 11.56 -4.00 -16.85
CA TYR A 25 12.14 -5.28 -16.44
C TYR A 25 11.06 -6.38 -16.42
N GLY A 26 11.42 -7.57 -16.94
CA GLY A 26 10.46 -8.68 -17.06
C GLY A 26 9.39 -8.47 -18.15
N ILE A 27 9.76 -7.85 -19.26
CA ILE A 27 8.87 -7.66 -20.42
C ILE A 27 8.42 -9.03 -20.93
N GLY A 28 7.09 -9.23 -21.01
CA GLY A 28 6.49 -10.50 -21.42
C GLY A 28 6.31 -11.52 -20.29
N GLU A 29 6.85 -11.26 -19.09
CA GLU A 29 6.59 -12.08 -17.91
C GLU A 29 5.24 -11.69 -17.29
N VAL A 30 4.52 -12.71 -16.79
CA VAL A 30 3.33 -12.55 -15.95
C VAL A 30 3.68 -13.01 -14.56
N ILE A 31 3.28 -12.22 -13.57
CA ILE A 31 3.45 -12.55 -12.15
C ILE A 31 2.11 -12.53 -11.44
N THR A 32 2.02 -13.26 -10.35
CA THR A 32 0.89 -13.16 -9.43
C THR A 32 1.26 -12.20 -8.32
N GLU A 33 0.36 -11.28 -8.01
CA GLU A 33 0.51 -10.34 -6.90
C GLU A 33 -0.66 -10.42 -5.92
N GLY A 34 -0.45 -9.91 -4.72
CA GLY A 34 -1.48 -9.84 -3.68
C GLY A 34 -2.27 -8.54 -3.75
N VAL A 35 -3.56 -8.65 -3.44
CA VAL A 35 -4.44 -7.48 -3.21
C VAL A 35 -4.73 -7.40 -1.73
N TYR A 36 -4.32 -6.30 -1.11
CA TYR A 36 -4.35 -6.13 0.35
C TYR A 36 -5.13 -4.90 0.80
N SER A 37 -5.57 -4.96 2.03
CA SER A 37 -5.64 -3.88 3.00
C SER A 37 -4.68 -4.26 4.14
N TRP A 38 -4.19 -3.31 4.91
CA TRP A 38 -3.24 -3.58 5.99
C TRP A 38 -3.82 -3.11 7.31
N TYR A 39 -4.06 -4.02 8.23
CA TYR A 39 -4.52 -3.68 9.56
C TYR A 39 -3.32 -3.40 10.48
N ILE A 40 -3.32 -2.23 11.09
CA ILE A 40 -2.32 -1.81 12.05
C ILE A 40 -2.93 -1.92 13.43
N GLU A 41 -2.50 -2.94 14.13
CA GLU A 41 -2.91 -3.22 15.51
C GLU A 41 -2.08 -2.36 16.46
N GLY A 42 -2.70 -1.38 17.07
CA GLY A 42 -2.07 -0.41 17.95
C GLY A 42 -2.64 -0.42 19.36
N PRO A 43 -2.05 0.39 20.26
CA PRO A 43 -2.47 0.42 21.66
C PRO A 43 -3.82 1.09 21.91
N LYS A 44 -4.35 1.84 20.94
CA LYS A 44 -5.59 2.60 21.10
C LYS A 44 -6.49 2.50 19.89
N GLU A 45 -6.00 2.88 18.72
CA GLU A 45 -6.78 2.99 17.49
C GLU A 45 -6.59 1.75 16.62
N ASN A 46 -7.67 1.30 16.00
CA ASN A 46 -7.67 0.32 14.93
C ASN A 46 -7.50 1.04 13.59
N ILE A 47 -6.36 0.87 12.95
CA ILE A 47 -6.02 1.63 11.74
C ILE A 47 -5.98 0.68 10.55
N LEU A 48 -6.56 1.09 9.42
CA LEU A 48 -6.35 0.44 8.13
C LEU A 48 -5.52 1.32 7.20
N ILE A 49 -4.67 0.68 6.43
CA ILE A 49 -4.06 1.27 5.23
C ILE A 49 -4.75 0.64 4.04
N ASP A 50 -5.38 1.47 3.22
CA ASP A 50 -6.25 1.14 2.11
C ASP A 50 -7.47 0.29 2.52
N THR A 51 -8.45 0.19 1.64
CA THR A 51 -9.66 -0.60 1.84
C THR A 51 -9.78 -1.75 0.86
N ALA A 52 -8.70 -2.08 0.16
CA ALA A 52 -8.59 -3.10 -0.87
C ALA A 52 -9.51 -2.89 -2.09
N CYS A 53 -9.47 -3.83 -3.02
CA CYS A 53 -10.22 -3.82 -4.26
C CYS A 53 -11.51 -4.63 -4.15
N ARG A 54 -12.57 -4.16 -4.79
CA ARG A 54 -13.66 -5.04 -5.19
C ARG A 54 -13.16 -5.87 -6.37
N MET A 55 -12.82 -7.13 -6.12
CA MET A 55 -12.15 -8.00 -7.09
C MET A 55 -12.86 -8.09 -8.45
N GLN A 56 -14.19 -7.86 -8.48
CA GLN A 56 -14.98 -7.82 -9.71
C GLN A 56 -14.66 -6.61 -10.61
N LEU A 57 -13.99 -5.58 -10.06
CA LEU A 57 -13.59 -4.39 -10.82
C LEU A 57 -12.21 -4.55 -11.45
N LEU A 58 -11.43 -5.54 -11.02
CA LEU A 58 -10.11 -5.79 -11.57
C LEU A 58 -10.19 -6.17 -13.05
N ARG A 59 -9.27 -5.62 -13.82
CA ARG A 59 -9.18 -5.84 -15.28
C ARG A 59 -8.29 -7.01 -15.66
N PHE A 60 -7.61 -7.58 -14.68
CA PHE A 60 -6.70 -8.70 -14.83
C PHE A 60 -7.33 -9.99 -14.29
N PRO A 61 -6.85 -11.16 -14.73
CA PRO A 61 -7.35 -12.44 -14.23
C PRO A 61 -7.22 -12.52 -12.71
N VAL A 62 -8.34 -12.70 -12.02
CA VAL A 62 -8.40 -12.90 -10.58
C VAL A 62 -8.14 -14.37 -10.29
N SER A 63 -7.18 -14.65 -9.43
CA SER A 63 -6.96 -16.01 -8.97
C SER A 63 -7.94 -16.40 -7.86
N LYS A 64 -7.87 -17.66 -7.45
CA LYS A 64 -8.79 -18.28 -6.49
C LYS A 64 -8.65 -17.70 -5.09
N ASN A 65 -9.66 -17.92 -4.24
CA ASN A 65 -9.71 -17.57 -2.81
C ASN A 65 -9.93 -16.07 -2.51
N VAL A 66 -10.84 -15.45 -3.25
CA VAL A 66 -11.30 -14.10 -2.94
C VAL A 66 -12.11 -14.10 -1.66
N ILE A 67 -11.73 -13.25 -0.72
CA ILE A 67 -12.48 -12.99 0.52
C ILE A 67 -12.72 -11.49 0.67
N THR A 68 -13.73 -11.12 1.43
CA THR A 68 -14.01 -9.69 1.66
C THR A 68 -13.20 -9.14 2.83
N PRO A 69 -12.94 -7.82 2.87
CA PRO A 69 -12.32 -7.20 4.05
C PRO A 69 -13.06 -7.48 5.36
N GLU A 70 -14.40 -7.53 5.31
CA GLU A 70 -15.22 -7.87 6.47
C GLU A 70 -14.96 -9.29 6.99
N GLN A 71 -14.83 -10.27 6.07
CA GLN A 71 -14.47 -11.64 6.45
C GLN A 71 -13.08 -11.70 7.07
N ARG A 72 -12.12 -10.93 6.51
CA ARG A 72 -10.75 -10.89 7.03
C ARG A 72 -10.67 -10.22 8.40
N LEU A 73 -11.42 -9.12 8.63
CA LEU A 73 -11.50 -8.50 9.94
C LEU A 73 -12.06 -9.45 11.00
N LYS A 74 -13.04 -10.28 10.62
CA LYS A 74 -13.61 -11.28 11.54
C LYS A 74 -12.55 -12.29 12.03
N ASP A 75 -11.56 -12.65 11.19
CA ASP A 75 -10.45 -13.51 11.60
C ASP A 75 -9.59 -12.85 12.69
N PHE A 76 -9.62 -11.51 12.77
CA PHE A 76 -8.93 -10.73 13.82
C PHE A 76 -9.84 -10.40 15.02
N GLY A 77 -11.08 -10.89 15.03
CA GLY A 77 -12.06 -10.60 16.07
C GLY A 77 -12.68 -9.22 15.97
N LEU A 78 -12.58 -8.58 14.80
CA LEU A 78 -13.05 -7.23 14.52
C LEU A 78 -14.23 -7.24 13.55
N LYS A 79 -14.96 -6.14 13.53
CA LYS A 79 -15.97 -5.79 12.54
C LYS A 79 -15.63 -4.42 11.92
N PRO A 80 -16.15 -4.09 10.75
CA PRO A 80 -15.86 -2.82 10.08
C PRO A 80 -16.05 -1.56 10.92
N SER A 81 -17.09 -1.57 11.78
CA SER A 81 -17.38 -0.43 12.68
C SER A 81 -16.38 -0.25 13.84
N ASP A 82 -15.44 -1.17 14.01
CA ASP A 82 -14.38 -1.09 15.02
C ASP A 82 -13.13 -0.38 14.47
N ILE A 83 -13.10 -0.08 13.18
CA ILE A 83 -12.00 0.66 12.56
C ILE A 83 -12.19 2.16 12.81
N ASP A 84 -11.15 2.77 13.39
CA ASP A 84 -11.16 4.18 13.78
C ASP A 84 -10.56 5.08 12.71
N ILE A 85 -9.56 4.57 11.97
CA ILE A 85 -8.80 5.34 10.99
C ILE A 85 -8.58 4.50 9.72
N VAL A 86 -8.74 5.14 8.57
CA VAL A 86 -8.33 4.63 7.26
C VAL A 86 -7.35 5.61 6.63
N ILE A 87 -6.16 5.15 6.27
CA ILE A 87 -5.16 5.93 5.54
C ILE A 87 -5.14 5.40 4.10
N ALA A 88 -5.64 6.17 3.15
CA ALA A 88 -5.53 5.82 1.74
C ALA A 88 -4.13 6.16 1.22
N THR A 89 -3.42 5.17 0.67
CA THR A 89 -2.13 5.42 0.02
C THR A 89 -2.30 6.25 -1.23
N HIS A 90 -3.36 5.99 -1.98
CA HIS A 90 -3.87 6.74 -3.12
C HIS A 90 -5.32 6.32 -3.41
N LEU A 91 -5.98 6.92 -4.39
CA LEU A 91 -7.42 6.74 -4.61
C LEU A 91 -7.76 5.96 -5.90
N MET A 92 -6.86 5.12 -6.41
CA MET A 92 -7.21 4.17 -7.47
C MET A 92 -8.20 3.13 -6.94
N TYR A 93 -9.06 2.60 -7.83
CA TYR A 93 -10.18 1.73 -7.49
C TYR A 93 -9.78 0.44 -6.76
N ASP A 94 -8.54 -0.01 -6.94
CA ASP A 94 -8.00 -1.22 -6.31
C ASP A 94 -7.55 -1.02 -4.85
N HIS A 95 -7.47 0.23 -4.38
CA HIS A 95 -7.10 0.58 -3.02
C HIS A 95 -8.27 1.07 -2.16
N ILE A 96 -9.31 1.64 -2.80
CA ILE A 96 -10.42 2.29 -2.09
C ILE A 96 -11.78 1.64 -2.34
N GLY A 97 -11.78 0.37 -2.77
CA GLY A 97 -13.00 -0.35 -3.19
C GLY A 97 -14.06 -0.52 -2.11
N TYR A 98 -13.69 -0.51 -0.84
CA TYR A 98 -14.59 -0.77 0.28
C TYR A 98 -14.68 0.39 1.29
N CYS A 99 -14.43 1.63 0.89
CA CYS A 99 -14.53 2.78 1.82
C CYS A 99 -15.86 2.84 2.59
N ALA A 100 -16.98 2.61 1.92
CA ALA A 100 -18.31 2.63 2.54
C ALA A 100 -18.54 1.55 3.61
N LEU A 101 -17.61 0.58 3.73
CA LEU A 101 -17.70 -0.48 4.74
C LEU A 101 -17.36 0.03 6.16
N TYR A 102 -16.65 1.15 6.28
CA TYR A 102 -16.07 1.65 7.53
C TYR A 102 -16.78 2.93 8.02
N PRO A 103 -17.99 2.82 8.60
CA PRO A 103 -18.85 3.98 8.85
C PRO A 103 -18.34 4.91 9.97
N ASN A 104 -17.47 4.41 10.84
CA ASN A 104 -16.95 5.17 11.98
C ASN A 104 -15.52 5.69 11.75
N ALA A 105 -14.88 5.26 10.65
CA ALA A 105 -13.49 5.58 10.41
C ALA A 105 -13.32 7.02 9.94
N LYS A 106 -12.26 7.67 10.42
CA LYS A 106 -11.75 8.91 9.88
C LYS A 106 -10.82 8.58 8.73
N PHE A 107 -11.08 9.11 7.55
CA PHE A 107 -10.31 8.85 6.34
C PHE A 107 -9.28 9.93 6.09
N TYR A 108 -8.07 9.52 5.69
CA TYR A 108 -6.97 10.41 5.34
C TYR A 108 -6.48 10.14 3.93
N ALA A 109 -6.31 11.20 3.15
CA ALA A 109 -5.68 11.15 1.83
C ALA A 109 -4.90 12.45 1.58
N GLN A 110 -3.94 12.43 0.67
CA GLN A 110 -3.29 13.65 0.22
C GLN A 110 -4.26 14.50 -0.59
N LYS A 111 -4.23 15.81 -0.38
CA LYS A 111 -5.05 16.78 -1.11
C LYS A 111 -4.85 16.67 -2.62
N LYS A 112 -3.60 16.58 -3.08
CA LYS A 112 -3.28 16.40 -4.50
C LYS A 112 -3.89 15.13 -5.11
N GLU A 113 -3.94 14.04 -4.32
CA GLU A 113 -4.57 12.80 -4.75
C GLU A 113 -6.08 12.97 -4.92
N TYR A 114 -6.72 13.55 -3.91
CA TYR A 114 -8.16 13.77 -3.93
C TYR A 114 -8.58 14.69 -5.09
N GLU A 115 -7.89 15.81 -5.27
CA GLU A 115 -8.15 16.75 -6.37
C GLU A 115 -7.99 16.10 -7.73
N PHE A 116 -6.98 15.24 -7.90
CA PHE A 116 -6.79 14.49 -9.14
C PHE A 116 -7.86 13.39 -9.33
N ALA A 117 -8.21 12.65 -8.26
CA ALA A 117 -9.13 11.53 -8.32
C ALA A 117 -10.58 11.92 -8.65
N ILE A 118 -11.02 13.13 -8.27
CA ILE A 118 -12.39 13.61 -8.57
C ILE A 118 -12.57 14.00 -10.03
N ASP A 119 -11.51 14.45 -10.72
CA ASP A 119 -11.51 14.79 -12.14
C ASP A 119 -10.16 14.39 -12.79
N PRO A 120 -9.90 13.10 -12.94
CA PRO A 120 -8.61 12.62 -13.42
C PRO A 120 -8.45 12.92 -14.90
N HIS A 121 -7.19 13.17 -15.32
CA HIS A 121 -6.84 13.29 -16.72
C HIS A 121 -7.37 12.08 -17.52
N PRO A 122 -7.89 12.23 -18.75
CA PRO A 122 -8.48 11.14 -19.54
C PRO A 122 -7.61 9.87 -19.65
N ALA A 123 -6.29 10.01 -19.68
CA ALA A 123 -5.36 8.89 -19.72
C ALA A 123 -5.40 8.01 -18.45
N TYR A 124 -5.80 8.56 -17.30
CA TYR A 124 -5.84 7.89 -15.99
C TYR A 124 -7.27 7.61 -15.52
N LYS A 125 -8.29 8.15 -16.20
CA LYS A 125 -9.70 8.07 -15.78
C LYS A 125 -10.16 6.64 -15.49
N HIS A 126 -9.58 5.66 -16.15
CA HIS A 126 -9.95 4.26 -15.98
C HIS A 126 -9.44 3.62 -14.66
N TYR A 127 -8.53 4.28 -13.95
CA TYR A 127 -8.05 3.85 -12.64
C TYR A 127 -8.88 4.41 -11.49
N TYR A 128 -9.71 5.43 -11.73
CA TYR A 128 -10.47 6.13 -10.71
C TYR A 128 -11.97 5.93 -10.89
N ASP A 129 -12.65 5.56 -9.82
CA ASP A 129 -14.12 5.49 -9.76
C ASP A 129 -14.60 6.27 -8.54
N LYS A 130 -14.95 7.54 -8.75
CA LYS A 130 -15.36 8.43 -7.65
C LYS A 130 -16.56 7.91 -6.84
N ARG A 131 -17.41 7.04 -7.42
CA ARG A 131 -18.54 6.43 -6.71
C ARG A 131 -18.10 5.59 -5.51
N LEU A 132 -16.85 5.14 -5.47
CA LEU A 132 -16.28 4.38 -4.36
C LEU A 132 -15.98 5.25 -3.14
N PHE A 133 -15.80 6.57 -3.33
CA PHE A 133 -15.34 7.46 -2.28
C PHE A 133 -16.06 8.84 -2.23
N GLU A 134 -16.97 9.17 -3.16
CA GLU A 134 -17.64 10.49 -3.21
C GLU A 134 -18.47 10.81 -1.96
N ASN A 135 -18.88 9.80 -1.19
CA ASN A 135 -19.64 9.95 0.06
C ASN A 135 -18.72 9.78 1.31
N VAL A 136 -17.42 9.80 1.14
CA VAL A 136 -16.44 9.68 2.22
C VAL A 136 -15.90 11.07 2.53
N ASP A 137 -15.94 11.45 3.80
CA ASP A 137 -15.33 12.69 4.28
C ASP A 137 -13.87 12.45 4.58
N PHE A 138 -12.99 12.93 3.67
CA PHE A 138 -11.55 12.82 3.82
C PHE A 138 -10.97 14.03 4.54
N GLU A 139 -10.16 13.78 5.56
CA GLU A 139 -9.19 14.75 6.03
C GLU A 139 -8.04 14.82 5.03
N LEU A 140 -7.94 15.95 4.34
CA LEU A 140 -6.97 16.16 3.27
C LEU A 140 -5.64 16.66 3.84
N LEU A 141 -4.58 15.88 3.59
CA LEU A 141 -3.23 16.17 4.01
C LEU A 141 -2.46 16.92 2.93
N ASP A 142 -1.46 17.69 3.33
CA ASP A 142 -0.56 18.42 2.43
C ASP A 142 0.90 18.13 2.83
N GLY A 143 1.46 17.06 2.23
CA GLY A 143 2.83 16.61 2.49
C GLY A 143 2.95 15.57 3.62
N ASP A 144 4.15 15.47 4.19
CA ASP A 144 4.46 14.55 5.30
C ASP A 144 3.66 14.94 6.54
N CYS A 145 3.00 13.97 7.20
CA CYS A 145 2.12 14.26 8.32
C CYS A 145 2.11 13.13 9.36
N LYS A 146 2.06 13.50 10.63
CA LYS A 146 1.80 12.55 11.72
C LYS A 146 0.29 12.33 11.85
N ILE A 147 -0.15 11.08 11.77
CA ILE A 147 -1.57 10.71 11.93
C ILE A 147 -1.89 10.47 13.40
N VAL A 148 -1.15 9.55 14.03
CA VAL A 148 -1.19 9.30 15.47
C VAL A 148 0.23 9.09 15.98
N ASP A 149 0.40 8.94 17.27
CA ASP A 149 1.72 8.70 17.84
C ASP A 149 2.26 7.33 17.44
N GLY A 150 3.33 7.31 16.63
CA GLY A 150 3.94 6.09 16.06
C GLY A 150 3.43 5.71 14.66
N VAL A 151 2.47 6.45 14.08
CA VAL A 151 2.06 6.27 12.69
C VAL A 151 2.03 7.61 11.96
N SER A 152 2.74 7.70 10.85
CA SER A 152 2.83 8.90 10.01
C SER A 152 2.75 8.55 8.54
N VAL A 153 2.45 9.53 7.71
CA VAL A 153 2.53 9.42 6.26
C VAL A 153 3.73 10.18 5.74
N LEU A 154 4.36 9.58 4.76
CA LEU A 154 5.43 10.18 3.95
C LEU A 154 4.85 10.46 2.58
N PHE A 155 4.83 11.72 2.15
CA PHE A 155 4.38 12.11 0.83
C PHE A 155 5.38 11.61 -0.21
N THR A 156 4.95 10.66 -1.04
CA THR A 156 5.78 9.93 -2.01
C THR A 156 5.09 9.89 -3.39
N PRO A 157 4.85 11.06 -4.02
CA PRO A 157 4.22 11.09 -5.34
C PRO A 157 5.06 10.43 -6.42
N GLY A 158 4.46 10.22 -7.58
CA GLY A 158 5.11 9.62 -8.74
C GLY A 158 4.34 8.45 -9.33
N HIS A 159 3.77 7.55 -8.52
CA HIS A 159 2.79 6.57 -8.99
C HIS A 159 1.48 7.26 -9.36
N THR A 160 0.98 8.09 -8.46
CA THR A 160 -0.06 9.09 -8.71
C THR A 160 0.44 10.47 -8.25
N PRO A 161 -0.25 11.58 -8.58
CA PRO A 161 0.15 12.92 -8.12
C PRO A 161 0.16 13.10 -6.60
N GLY A 162 -0.60 12.26 -5.89
CA GLY A 162 -0.77 12.37 -4.45
C GLY A 162 -0.47 11.10 -3.67
N THR A 163 0.22 10.13 -4.26
CA THR A 163 0.66 8.91 -3.55
C THR A 163 1.37 9.25 -2.25
N GLN A 164 1.05 8.51 -1.19
CA GLN A 164 1.75 8.55 0.09
C GLN A 164 2.07 7.15 0.58
N SER A 165 3.19 7.00 1.29
CA SER A 165 3.58 5.77 1.99
C SER A 165 3.33 5.95 3.48
N VAL A 166 3.14 4.85 4.22
CA VAL A 166 2.85 4.92 5.66
C VAL A 166 4.03 4.37 6.46
N LEU A 167 4.50 5.16 7.41
CA LEU A 167 5.58 4.80 8.33
C LEU A 167 5.01 4.42 9.69
N ILE A 168 5.40 3.26 10.19
CA ILE A 168 4.86 2.67 11.42
C ILE A 168 6.03 2.31 12.36
N GLU A 169 6.03 2.86 13.56
CA GLU A 169 7.01 2.53 14.60
C GLU A 169 6.67 1.16 15.22
N THR A 170 7.60 0.22 15.10
CA THR A 170 7.47 -1.12 15.64
C THR A 170 8.62 -1.42 16.61
N LYS A 171 8.60 -2.60 17.28
CA LYS A 171 9.70 -3.05 18.13
C LYS A 171 11.03 -3.27 17.39
N VAL A 172 10.98 -3.47 16.09
CA VAL A 172 12.14 -3.79 15.26
C VAL A 172 12.63 -2.61 14.41
N GLY A 173 12.01 -1.45 14.57
CA GLY A 173 12.32 -0.23 13.81
C GLY A 173 11.10 0.35 13.11
N ILE A 174 11.34 1.27 12.20
CA ILE A 174 10.32 1.90 11.38
C ILE A 174 10.02 1.00 10.18
N VAL A 175 8.77 0.58 10.05
CA VAL A 175 8.28 -0.17 8.90
C VAL A 175 7.56 0.80 7.96
N GLY A 176 7.97 0.82 6.69
CA GLY A 176 7.34 1.60 5.64
C GLY A 176 6.46 0.72 4.74
N ILE A 177 5.15 0.93 4.74
CA ILE A 177 4.25 0.36 3.72
C ILE A 177 4.23 1.33 2.54
N THR A 178 4.60 0.83 1.37
CA THR A 178 4.69 1.68 0.17
C THR A 178 3.29 2.11 -0.30
N GLY A 179 3.19 3.31 -0.89
CA GLY A 179 2.02 3.69 -1.68
C GLY A 179 2.19 3.40 -3.18
N PHE A 180 3.35 2.87 -3.57
CA PHE A 180 3.65 2.55 -4.96
C PHE A 180 3.09 1.19 -5.37
N CYS A 181 2.72 1.07 -6.65
CA CYS A 181 2.46 -0.21 -7.28
C CYS A 181 3.80 -0.95 -7.49
N CYS A 182 4.23 -1.75 -6.49
CA CYS A 182 5.56 -2.36 -6.46
C CYS A 182 5.58 -3.72 -5.76
N ILE A 183 6.66 -4.45 -6.02
CA ILE A 183 7.03 -5.74 -5.43
C ILE A 183 8.45 -5.66 -4.84
N ALA A 184 8.91 -6.69 -4.14
CA ALA A 184 10.22 -6.72 -3.48
C ALA A 184 11.39 -6.42 -4.45
N GLN A 185 11.31 -6.88 -5.70
CA GLN A 185 12.34 -6.62 -6.71
C GLN A 185 12.56 -5.13 -7.01
N ASN A 186 11.60 -4.27 -6.74
CA ASN A 186 11.79 -2.82 -6.90
C ASN A 186 12.85 -2.27 -5.95
N PHE A 187 12.94 -2.84 -4.73
CA PHE A 187 13.90 -2.43 -3.70
C PHE A 187 15.06 -3.41 -3.53
N GLU A 188 14.94 -4.63 -4.05
CA GLU A 188 15.96 -5.68 -4.05
C GLU A 188 16.18 -6.22 -5.48
N PRO A 189 16.72 -5.41 -6.39
CA PRO A 189 16.91 -5.83 -7.78
C PRO A 189 17.91 -6.99 -7.85
N PRO A 190 17.77 -7.88 -8.85
CA PRO A 190 18.77 -8.91 -9.11
C PRO A 190 20.16 -8.29 -9.30
N VAL A 191 21.19 -8.89 -8.68
CA VAL A 191 22.57 -8.40 -8.72
C VAL A 191 23.06 -8.19 -10.15
N ALA A 192 22.61 -9.02 -11.10
CA ALA A 192 22.97 -8.92 -12.51
C ALA A 192 22.52 -7.61 -13.18
N MET A 193 21.52 -6.91 -12.61
CA MET A 193 21.06 -5.63 -13.16
C MET A 193 22.01 -4.47 -12.88
N ASN A 194 22.90 -4.61 -11.87
CA ASN A 194 23.88 -3.59 -11.50
C ASN A 194 23.30 -2.16 -11.45
N THR A 195 22.13 -2.01 -10.83
CA THR A 195 21.47 -0.70 -10.71
C THR A 195 22.31 0.21 -9.82
N ARG A 196 22.49 1.48 -10.22
CA ARG A 196 23.33 2.44 -9.50
C ARG A 196 22.92 2.61 -8.03
N ASP A 197 21.62 2.76 -7.81
CA ASP A 197 21.09 3.11 -6.49
C ASP A 197 20.39 1.92 -5.79
N GLY A 198 20.52 0.71 -6.36
CA GLY A 198 19.97 -0.52 -5.78
C GLY A 198 18.44 -0.59 -5.81
N ILE A 199 17.78 0.09 -6.77
CA ILE A 199 16.34 0.00 -7.00
C ILE A 199 16.02 -0.17 -8.50
N ILE A 200 14.85 -0.74 -8.77
CA ILE A 200 14.20 -0.70 -10.08
C ILE A 200 12.96 0.19 -9.93
N ASN A 201 12.81 1.18 -10.80
CA ASN A 201 11.63 2.04 -10.77
C ASN A 201 10.34 1.23 -10.96
N ILE A 202 9.24 1.74 -10.45
CA ILE A 202 7.92 1.17 -10.69
C ILE A 202 7.54 1.26 -12.17
N GLY A 203 6.70 0.33 -12.65
CA GLY A 203 6.24 0.32 -14.04
C GLY A 203 5.01 1.19 -14.29
N MET A 204 4.14 1.31 -13.27
CA MET A 204 2.96 2.19 -13.32
C MET A 204 3.27 3.52 -12.60
N TYR A 205 3.46 4.57 -13.35
CA TYR A 205 3.80 5.89 -12.83
C TYR A 205 3.04 7.01 -13.55
N TYR A 206 2.79 8.08 -12.82
CA TYR A 206 2.38 9.37 -13.33
C TYR A 206 3.62 10.19 -13.76
N ASP A 207 4.64 10.21 -12.91
CA ASP A 207 5.94 10.81 -13.18
C ASP A 207 7.06 9.82 -12.78
N PRO A 208 7.86 9.31 -13.74
CA PRO A 208 8.88 8.31 -13.46
C PRO A 208 10.08 8.86 -12.68
N ILE A 209 10.40 10.13 -12.79
CA ILE A 209 11.53 10.75 -12.07
C ILE A 209 11.11 10.95 -10.62
N GLU A 210 9.93 11.54 -10.41
CA GLU A 210 9.37 11.74 -9.08
C GLU A 210 9.17 10.41 -8.34
N ALA A 211 8.69 9.36 -9.04
CA ALA A 211 8.56 8.01 -8.48
C ALA A 211 9.90 7.46 -8.00
N TYR A 212 10.94 7.55 -8.83
CA TYR A 212 12.28 7.08 -8.51
C TYR A 212 12.86 7.77 -7.27
N ASP A 213 12.82 9.11 -7.24
CA ASP A 213 13.34 9.91 -6.13
C ASP A 213 12.59 9.60 -4.82
N ASN A 214 11.26 9.42 -4.89
CA ASN A 214 10.45 9.09 -3.73
C ASN A 214 10.60 7.63 -3.26
N MET A 215 10.93 6.69 -4.14
CA MET A 215 11.35 5.35 -3.71
C MET A 215 12.63 5.41 -2.87
N LEU A 216 13.60 6.23 -3.26
CA LEU A 216 14.82 6.46 -2.47
C LEU A 216 14.50 7.15 -1.14
N LYS A 217 13.65 8.20 -1.16
CA LYS A 217 13.18 8.90 0.04
C LYS A 217 12.56 7.91 1.04
N LEU A 218 11.67 7.02 0.58
CA LEU A 218 11.05 6.01 1.43
C LEU A 218 12.08 5.03 2.00
N ARG A 219 12.96 4.52 1.16
CA ARG A 219 14.03 3.59 1.57
C ARG A 219 14.89 4.18 2.70
N ASP A 220 15.19 5.47 2.60
CA ASP A 220 16.05 6.14 3.58
C ASP A 220 15.28 6.52 4.87
N ALA A 221 13.94 6.53 4.84
CA ALA A 221 13.08 6.89 5.96
C ALA A 221 12.69 5.71 6.87
N CYS A 222 12.90 4.45 6.44
CA CYS A 222 12.47 3.28 7.20
C CYS A 222 13.53 2.17 7.24
N ASP A 223 13.39 1.28 8.23
CA ASP A 223 14.28 0.14 8.42
C ASP A 223 13.82 -1.08 7.63
N ILE A 224 12.52 -1.21 7.41
CA ILE A 224 11.87 -2.32 6.70
C ILE A 224 10.89 -1.72 5.70
N ILE A 225 10.92 -2.19 4.45
CA ILE A 225 9.96 -1.83 3.42
C ILE A 225 9.01 -2.99 3.20
N ILE A 226 7.71 -2.69 3.19
CA ILE A 226 6.65 -3.59 2.75
C ILE A 226 6.15 -3.10 1.39
N PRO A 227 6.51 -3.76 0.28
CA PRO A 227 5.94 -3.48 -1.02
C PRO A 227 4.45 -3.81 -1.04
N LEU A 228 3.65 -2.91 -1.59
CA LEU A 228 2.20 -2.92 -1.44
C LEU A 228 1.53 -4.18 -1.99
N HIS A 229 2.10 -4.79 -3.04
CA HIS A 229 1.53 -5.94 -3.75
C HIS A 229 2.36 -7.23 -3.65
N GLU A 230 3.36 -7.29 -2.76
CA GLU A 230 4.23 -8.46 -2.65
C GLU A 230 3.46 -9.72 -2.24
N LEU A 231 3.66 -10.79 -2.99
CA LEU A 231 2.91 -12.04 -2.83
C LEU A 231 3.23 -12.77 -1.50
N GLU A 232 4.42 -12.60 -0.95
CA GLU A 232 4.86 -13.32 0.25
C GLU A 232 4.00 -13.05 1.49
N TYR A 233 3.33 -11.88 1.55
CA TYR A 233 2.47 -11.50 2.68
C TYR A 233 1.13 -12.24 2.73
N LEU A 234 0.78 -13.06 1.74
CA LEU A 234 -0.46 -13.85 1.76
C LEU A 234 -0.57 -14.76 2.98
N ASN A 235 0.56 -15.29 3.46
CA ASN A 235 0.63 -16.26 4.55
C ASN A 235 1.27 -15.69 5.83
N VAL A 236 1.50 -14.40 5.89
CA VAL A 236 2.04 -13.73 7.06
C VAL A 236 0.90 -13.31 7.99
N ASP A 237 0.92 -13.74 9.24
CA ASP A 237 -0.09 -13.35 10.23
C ASP A 237 0.15 -11.91 10.72
N ARG A 238 1.41 -11.57 10.99
CA ARG A 238 1.80 -10.24 11.53
C ARG A 238 3.25 -9.89 11.25
N ILE A 239 3.52 -8.60 11.21
CA ILE A 239 4.85 -8.00 11.10
C ILE A 239 5.01 -7.02 12.27
N PRO A 240 6.12 -7.04 13.03
CA PRO A 240 7.26 -7.95 12.88
C PRO A 240 6.90 -9.40 13.20
N ILE A 241 7.56 -10.33 12.53
CA ILE A 241 7.42 -11.76 12.79
C ILE A 241 8.29 -12.05 14.03
N PRO A 242 7.73 -12.62 15.13
CA PRO A 242 8.45 -12.75 16.42
C PRO A 242 9.74 -13.56 16.35
N GLU A 243 9.81 -14.55 15.45
CA GLU A 243 10.95 -15.46 15.33
C GLU A 243 12.03 -14.97 14.36
N ILE A 244 11.79 -13.85 13.66
CA ILE A 244 12.74 -13.32 12.69
C ILE A 244 13.56 -12.19 13.31
N THR A 245 14.88 -12.31 13.24
CA THR A 245 15.78 -11.22 13.55
C THR A 245 15.89 -10.32 12.33
N TYR A 246 15.33 -9.11 12.41
CA TYR A 246 15.47 -8.10 11.37
C TYR A 246 16.85 -7.46 11.49
N ASN A 247 17.73 -7.74 10.54
CA ASN A 247 19.00 -7.01 10.45
C ASN A 247 18.75 -5.66 9.78
N SER A 248 19.27 -4.59 10.37
CA SER A 248 19.22 -3.23 9.86
C SER A 248 19.63 -3.18 8.38
N ARG A 249 18.76 -2.67 7.55
CA ARG A 249 18.77 -2.53 6.09
C ARG A 249 18.28 -3.77 5.31
N HIS A 250 16.97 -3.78 5.10
CA HIS A 250 16.26 -4.54 4.08
C HIS A 250 16.47 -6.04 4.07
N LYS A 251 15.82 -6.80 4.96
CA LYS A 251 15.52 -8.20 4.65
C LYS A 251 14.60 -8.81 5.71
N ILE A 252 13.37 -9.11 5.29
CA ILE A 252 12.73 -10.34 5.75
C ILE A 252 13.53 -11.45 5.05
N ARG A 253 14.34 -12.19 5.78
CA ARG A 253 14.99 -13.42 5.30
C ARG A 253 14.29 -14.62 5.88
#